data_f265a6487fcba35ec8808149cf9b4f89
#
_entry.id   f265a6487fcba35ec8808149cf9b4f89
#
_cell.length_a   1.000
_cell.length_b   1.000
_cell.length_c   1.000
_cell.angle_alpha   90.00
_cell.angle_beta   90.00
_cell.angle_gamma   90.00
#
_symmetry.space_group_name_H-M   'P 1'
#
loop_
_entity.id
_entity.type
_entity.pdbx_description
1 polymer ?
#
loop_
_entity_poly.entity_id
_entity_poly.type
_entity_poly.pdbx_seq_one_letter_code
_entity_poly.pdbx_strand_id
1 'polypeptide(L)'
;MRSAAADTVSGIIEKWSASFNKLDADARASLYSKHAFFFGSNPSLYRGNEGVAAYFNALPRWSSPAVQFNDVRTAPVGADLINFAGTASFFINEGEPPLSVKITWVIAREDGDWKIVSHHVSSKTPLI
;
A
#
# COMPACT_ATOMS: atom_id res chain seq x y z
N MET A 1 19.39 15.52 4.05
CA MET A 1 18.70 14.93 5.23
C MET A 1 17.27 14.60 4.87
N ARG A 2 16.84 13.41 5.21
CA ARG A 2 15.46 12.99 4.94
C ARG A 2 14.53 13.58 5.99
N SER A 3 13.32 13.92 5.59
CA SER A 3 12.29 14.39 6.52
C SER A 3 11.76 13.24 7.37
N ALA A 4 11.17 13.56 8.51
CA ALA A 4 10.52 12.57 9.36
C ALA A 4 9.37 11.87 8.62
N ALA A 5 8.63 12.60 7.79
CA ALA A 5 7.55 12.03 6.99
C ALA A 5 8.10 11.01 5.98
N ALA A 6 9.20 11.33 5.30
CA ALA A 6 9.82 10.40 4.34
C ALA A 6 10.31 9.14 5.04
N ASP A 7 10.87 9.25 6.24
CA ASP A 7 11.32 8.10 7.00
C ASP A 7 10.16 7.22 7.46
N THR A 8 9.06 7.83 7.90
CA THR A 8 7.84 7.11 8.27
C THR A 8 7.31 6.31 7.08
N VAL A 9 7.20 6.95 5.91
CA VAL A 9 6.71 6.30 4.70
C VAL A 9 7.63 5.19 4.25
N SER A 10 8.96 5.39 4.29
CA SER A 10 9.93 4.35 3.95
C SER A 10 9.76 3.12 4.84
N GLY A 11 9.54 3.31 6.13
CA GLY A 11 9.30 2.20 7.06
C GLY A 11 8.05 1.42 6.73
N ILE A 12 6.98 2.10 6.35
CA ILE A 12 5.73 1.46 5.94
C ILE A 12 5.93 0.69 4.64
N ILE A 13 6.58 1.30 3.64
CA ILE A 13 6.86 0.64 2.35
C ILE A 13 7.69 -0.62 2.57
N GLU A 14 8.69 -0.57 3.44
CA GLU A 14 9.56 -1.71 3.73
C GLU A 14 8.76 -2.87 4.32
N LYS A 15 7.91 -2.60 5.30
CA LYS A 15 7.05 -3.62 5.90
C LYS A 15 6.00 -4.13 4.93
N TRP A 16 5.42 -3.24 4.16
CA TRP A 16 4.42 -3.58 3.15
C TRP A 16 5.02 -4.54 2.12
N SER A 17 6.20 -4.19 1.61
CA SER A 17 6.90 -4.99 0.60
C SER A 17 7.31 -6.36 1.13
N ALA A 18 7.84 -6.42 2.36
CA ALA A 18 8.21 -7.69 2.99
C ALA A 18 7.00 -8.60 3.16
N SER A 19 5.86 -8.07 3.59
CA SER A 19 4.63 -8.84 3.74
C SER A 19 4.09 -9.35 2.40
N PHE A 20 4.21 -8.54 1.35
CA PHE A 20 3.78 -8.94 0.01
C PHE A 20 4.66 -10.09 -0.52
N ASN A 21 5.96 -9.98 -0.36
CA ASN A 21 6.91 -11.01 -0.81
C ASN A 21 6.64 -12.36 -0.15
N LYS A 22 6.14 -12.34 1.09
CA LYS A 22 5.82 -13.54 1.86
C LYS A 22 4.37 -13.96 1.74
N LEU A 23 3.55 -13.22 0.99
CA LEU A 23 2.09 -13.42 0.91
C LEU A 23 1.42 -13.42 2.29
N ASP A 24 1.90 -12.57 3.19
CA ASP A 24 1.39 -12.45 4.56
C ASP A 24 0.36 -11.31 4.62
N ALA A 25 -0.89 -11.65 4.34
CA ALA A 25 -1.98 -10.68 4.30
C ALA A 25 -2.24 -10.02 5.65
N ASP A 26 -2.13 -10.77 6.74
CA ASP A 26 -2.38 -10.23 8.08
C ASP A 26 -1.32 -9.22 8.49
N ALA A 27 -0.06 -9.50 8.21
CA ALA A 27 1.03 -8.55 8.45
C ALA A 27 0.81 -7.25 7.68
N ARG A 28 0.37 -7.36 6.42
CA ARG A 28 0.09 -6.19 5.58
C ARG A 28 -1.09 -5.41 6.12
N ALA A 29 -2.17 -6.11 6.48
CA ALA A 29 -3.37 -5.48 7.05
C ALA A 29 -3.07 -4.72 8.35
N SER A 30 -2.08 -5.17 9.12
CA SER A 30 -1.70 -4.50 10.37
C SER A 30 -1.15 -3.08 10.16
N LEU A 31 -0.75 -2.74 8.93
CA LEU A 31 -0.30 -1.40 8.58
C LEU A 31 -1.46 -0.42 8.33
N TYR A 32 -2.68 -0.93 8.29
CA TYR A 32 -3.88 -0.16 7.99
C TYR A 32 -4.68 0.14 9.23
N SER A 33 -5.33 1.31 9.25
CA SER A 33 -6.22 1.70 10.31
C SER A 33 -7.46 0.82 10.38
N LYS A 34 -8.02 0.67 11.58
CA LYS A 34 -9.36 0.07 11.74
C LYS A 34 -10.45 0.85 11.03
N HIS A 35 -10.16 2.09 10.63
CA HIS A 35 -11.08 2.96 9.89
C HIS A 35 -10.69 3.13 8.42
N ALA A 36 -9.77 2.31 7.91
CA ALA A 36 -9.26 2.48 6.55
C ALA A 36 -10.33 2.24 5.49
N PHE A 37 -10.22 3.00 4.40
CA PHE A 37 -10.89 2.71 3.14
C PHE A 37 -9.85 2.22 2.15
N PHE A 38 -10.18 1.18 1.43
CA PHE A 38 -9.24 0.51 0.53
C PHE A 38 -9.94 0.17 -0.80
N PHE A 39 -9.43 0.75 -1.88
CA PHE A 39 -9.74 0.32 -3.24
C PHE A 39 -8.50 -0.36 -3.83
N GLY A 40 -8.65 -1.63 -4.19
CA GLY A 40 -7.59 -2.40 -4.84
C GLY A 40 -7.86 -2.57 -6.31
N SER A 41 -7.61 -3.77 -6.83
CA SER A 41 -7.73 -4.08 -8.25
C SER A 41 -9.17 -4.28 -8.74
N ASN A 42 -10.13 -4.48 -7.83
CA ASN A 42 -11.54 -4.62 -8.19
C ASN A 42 -12.32 -3.39 -7.73
N PRO A 43 -13.56 -3.20 -8.17
CA PRO A 43 -14.31 -1.96 -7.85
C PRO A 43 -14.91 -1.92 -6.45
N SER A 44 -14.74 -2.93 -5.63
CA SER A 44 -15.33 -2.97 -4.29
C SER A 44 -14.52 -2.15 -3.29
N LEU A 45 -15.24 -1.51 -2.37
CA LEU A 45 -14.63 -0.82 -1.24
C LEU A 45 -14.45 -1.81 -0.08
N TYR A 46 -13.22 -1.94 0.41
CA TYR A 46 -12.90 -2.74 1.59
C TYR A 46 -12.66 -1.81 2.77
N ARG A 47 -13.11 -2.18 3.95
CA ARG A 47 -13.09 -1.31 5.13
C ARG A 47 -12.31 -1.93 6.27
N GLY A 48 -11.50 -1.07 6.92
CA GLY A 48 -10.72 -1.45 8.08
C GLY A 48 -9.63 -2.44 7.76
N ASN A 49 -8.82 -2.76 8.75
CA ASN A 49 -7.74 -3.72 8.57
C ASN A 49 -8.28 -5.14 8.28
N GLU A 50 -9.45 -5.49 8.81
CA GLU A 50 -10.09 -6.77 8.49
C GLU A 50 -10.46 -6.87 7.02
N GLY A 51 -11.01 -5.77 6.45
CA GLY A 51 -11.33 -5.70 5.03
C GLY A 51 -10.10 -5.81 4.16
N VAL A 52 -9.00 -5.15 4.55
CA VAL A 52 -7.74 -5.25 3.82
C VAL A 52 -7.21 -6.68 3.83
N ALA A 53 -7.25 -7.34 4.99
CA ALA A 53 -6.84 -8.74 5.09
C ALA A 53 -7.69 -9.64 4.17
N ALA A 54 -9.00 -9.43 4.16
CA ALA A 54 -9.91 -10.20 3.29
C ALA A 54 -9.57 -10.01 1.81
N TYR A 55 -9.27 -8.77 1.40
CA TYR A 55 -8.88 -8.48 0.02
C TYR A 55 -7.64 -9.29 -0.37
N PHE A 56 -6.58 -9.21 0.42
CA PHE A 56 -5.32 -9.87 0.08
C PHE A 56 -5.39 -11.38 0.20
N ASN A 57 -6.17 -11.90 1.14
CA ASN A 57 -6.37 -13.36 1.27
C ASN A 57 -7.15 -13.96 0.09
N ALA A 58 -7.94 -13.15 -0.61
CA ALA A 58 -8.69 -13.59 -1.79
C ALA A 58 -7.86 -13.61 -3.08
N LEU A 59 -6.67 -13.00 -3.07
CA LEU A 59 -5.80 -12.99 -4.24
C LEU A 59 -5.11 -14.34 -4.43
N PRO A 60 -4.70 -14.67 -5.68
CA PRO A 60 -3.96 -15.90 -5.94
C PRO A 60 -2.65 -15.95 -5.14
N ARG A 61 -2.20 -17.13 -4.82
CA ARG A 61 -0.89 -17.33 -4.19
C ARG A 61 0.14 -17.50 -5.30
N TRP A 62 0.75 -16.39 -5.68
CA TRP A 62 1.71 -16.35 -6.78
C TRP A 62 3.02 -17.04 -6.42
N SER A 63 3.76 -17.48 -7.45
CA SER A 63 5.00 -18.23 -7.26
C SER A 63 6.19 -17.35 -6.85
N SER A 64 6.22 -16.12 -7.31
CA SER A 64 7.36 -15.23 -7.09
C SER A 64 6.90 -13.79 -6.81
N PRO A 65 6.12 -13.59 -5.73
CA PRO A 65 5.60 -12.25 -5.46
C PRO A 65 6.70 -11.31 -4.99
N ALA A 66 6.73 -10.13 -5.59
CA ALA A 66 7.60 -9.04 -5.17
C ALA A 66 6.97 -7.72 -5.60
N VAL A 67 7.31 -6.64 -4.91
CA VAL A 67 6.82 -5.33 -5.26
C VAL A 67 7.95 -4.32 -5.19
N GLN A 68 7.92 -3.35 -6.10
CA GLN A 68 8.85 -2.23 -6.11
C GLN A 68 8.06 -0.94 -6.19
N PHE A 69 8.27 -0.05 -5.22
CA PHE A 69 7.68 1.28 -5.23
C PHE A 69 8.65 2.24 -5.90
N ASN A 70 8.13 3.12 -6.77
CA ASN A 70 8.93 4.10 -7.51
C ASN A 70 8.24 5.46 -7.47
N ASP A 71 9.00 6.50 -7.76
CA ASP A 71 8.48 7.87 -7.88
C ASP A 71 7.67 8.31 -6.65
N VAL A 72 8.14 7.92 -5.48
CA VAL A 72 7.45 8.19 -4.22
C VAL A 72 7.57 9.66 -3.85
N ARG A 73 6.42 10.25 -3.50
CA ARG A 73 6.32 11.61 -3.00
C ARG A 73 5.56 11.60 -1.69
N THR A 74 6.05 12.37 -0.73
CA THR A 74 5.43 12.51 0.58
C THR A 74 5.18 13.97 0.87
N ALA A 75 4.04 14.28 1.47
CA ALA A 75 3.70 15.63 1.88
C ALA A 75 3.06 15.58 3.28
N PRO A 76 3.79 15.98 4.33
CA PRO A 76 3.18 16.05 5.65
C PRO A 76 2.15 17.17 5.70
N VAL A 77 1.02 16.92 6.35
CA VAL A 77 -0.05 17.88 6.54
C VAL A 77 -0.29 18.00 8.05
N GLY A 78 0.35 18.99 8.66
CA GLY A 78 0.38 19.08 10.11
C GLY A 78 1.23 17.98 10.72
N ALA A 79 1.02 17.72 12.01
CA ALA A 79 1.86 16.80 12.79
C ALA A 79 1.44 15.33 12.68
N ASP A 80 0.19 15.08 12.29
CA ASP A 80 -0.42 13.75 12.44
C ASP A 80 -0.94 13.15 11.13
N LEU A 81 -0.61 13.75 9.99
CA LEU A 81 -1.10 13.26 8.70
C LEU A 81 -0.03 13.41 7.63
N ILE A 82 0.12 12.36 6.82
CA ILE A 82 1.06 12.34 5.69
C ILE A 82 0.28 11.93 4.43
N ASN A 83 0.41 12.74 3.39
CA ASN A 83 -0.11 12.40 2.08
C ASN A 83 0.99 11.72 1.27
N PHE A 84 0.66 10.64 0.59
CA PHE A 84 1.63 9.81 -0.15
C PHE A 84 1.11 9.54 -1.54
N ALA A 85 2.00 9.62 -2.53
CA ALA A 85 1.71 9.20 -3.89
C ALA A 85 2.95 8.55 -4.51
N GLY A 86 2.72 7.60 -5.40
CA GLY A 86 3.81 6.94 -6.12
C GLY A 86 3.29 6.01 -7.18
N THR A 87 4.21 5.21 -7.70
CA THR A 87 3.88 4.08 -8.57
C THR A 87 4.41 2.81 -7.94
N ALA A 88 3.82 1.68 -8.31
CA ALA A 88 4.27 0.39 -7.83
C ALA A 88 4.24 -0.62 -8.97
N SER A 89 5.24 -1.48 -9.00
CA SER A 89 5.31 -2.59 -9.96
C SER A 89 5.22 -3.89 -9.17
N PHE A 90 4.22 -4.70 -9.49
CA PHE A 90 3.98 -5.98 -8.84
C PHE A 90 4.47 -7.10 -9.73
N PHE A 91 5.49 -7.81 -9.25
CA PHE A 91 6.05 -9.00 -9.91
C PHE A 91 5.36 -10.19 -9.26
N ILE A 92 4.60 -10.95 -10.03
CA ILE A 92 3.73 -11.99 -9.48
C ILE A 92 4.20 -13.39 -9.83
N ASN A 93 4.65 -13.61 -11.06
CA ASN A 93 5.19 -14.90 -11.47
C ASN A 93 6.49 -14.70 -12.23
N GLU A 94 7.41 -15.63 -12.07
CA GLU A 94 8.68 -15.60 -12.76
C GLU A 94 8.47 -15.57 -14.28
N GLY A 95 9.18 -14.68 -14.96
CA GLY A 95 9.13 -14.57 -16.41
C GLY A 95 7.98 -13.75 -16.97
N GLU A 96 7.03 -13.31 -16.13
CA GLU A 96 5.93 -12.46 -16.57
C GLU A 96 6.26 -10.99 -16.37
N PRO A 97 5.77 -10.09 -17.25
CA PRO A 97 5.95 -8.66 -17.02
C PRO A 97 5.20 -8.20 -15.77
N PRO A 98 5.72 -7.18 -15.06
CA PRO A 98 5.07 -6.69 -13.84
C PRO A 98 3.77 -5.96 -14.15
N LEU A 99 2.87 -5.95 -13.15
CA LEU A 99 1.68 -5.11 -13.16
C LEU A 99 2.06 -3.77 -12.54
N SER A 100 1.96 -2.69 -13.31
CA SER A 100 2.33 -1.36 -12.82
C SER A 100 1.10 -0.52 -12.57
N VAL A 101 1.07 0.14 -11.41
CA VAL A 101 -0.08 0.92 -10.96
C VAL A 101 0.34 2.28 -10.41
N LYS A 102 -0.62 3.18 -10.36
CA LYS A 102 -0.54 4.41 -9.56
C LYS A 102 -1.12 4.09 -8.19
N ILE A 103 -0.52 4.64 -7.14
CA ILE A 103 -0.96 4.37 -5.79
C ILE A 103 -0.92 5.64 -4.96
N THR A 104 -1.96 5.86 -4.16
CA THR A 104 -1.97 6.91 -3.15
C THR A 104 -2.35 6.33 -1.81
N TRP A 105 -1.78 6.89 -0.76
CA TRP A 105 -2.15 6.61 0.62
C TRP A 105 -2.36 7.92 1.36
N VAL A 106 -3.28 7.91 2.30
CA VAL A 106 -3.30 8.87 3.39
C VAL A 106 -2.89 8.11 4.64
N ILE A 107 -1.89 8.61 5.33
CA ILE A 107 -1.31 7.98 6.51
C ILE A 107 -1.53 8.92 7.68
N ALA A 108 -2.11 8.42 8.76
CA ALA A 108 -2.40 9.22 9.93
C ALA A 108 -1.85 8.58 11.18
N ARG A 109 -1.56 9.41 12.19
CA ARG A 109 -1.16 8.92 13.50
C ARG A 109 -2.41 8.48 14.25
N GLU A 110 -2.41 7.22 14.70
CA GLU A 110 -3.54 6.59 15.38
C GLU A 110 -2.99 5.81 16.56
N ASP A 111 -3.40 6.18 17.76
CA ASP A 111 -2.94 5.53 19.00
C ASP A 111 -1.41 5.45 19.12
N GLY A 112 -0.74 6.52 18.70
CA GLY A 112 0.72 6.61 18.74
C GLY A 112 1.45 5.99 17.57
N ASP A 113 0.75 5.29 16.67
CA ASP A 113 1.33 4.65 15.49
C ASP A 113 0.85 5.31 14.20
N TRP A 114 1.67 5.23 13.17
CA TRP A 114 1.28 5.69 11.84
C TRP A 114 0.59 4.56 11.10
N LYS A 115 -0.65 4.80 10.65
CA LYS A 115 -1.48 3.81 9.94
C LYS A 115 -1.99 4.36 8.62
N ILE A 116 -2.15 3.50 7.63
CA ILE A 116 -2.76 3.87 6.35
C ILE A 116 -4.26 3.94 6.56
N VAL A 117 -4.86 5.12 6.34
CA VAL A 117 -6.31 5.32 6.51
C VAL A 117 -7.05 5.37 5.18
N SER A 118 -6.34 5.57 4.09
CA SER A 118 -6.94 5.55 2.76
C SER A 118 -5.93 4.97 1.78
N HIS A 119 -6.40 4.10 0.89
CA HIS A 119 -5.57 3.41 -0.09
C HIS A 119 -6.34 3.34 -1.40
N HIS A 120 -5.70 3.75 -2.48
CA HIS A 120 -6.29 3.65 -3.81
C HIS A 120 -5.21 3.29 -4.81
N VAL A 121 -5.45 2.25 -5.59
CA VAL A 121 -4.60 1.90 -6.74
C VAL A 121 -5.42 1.94 -8.01
N SER A 122 -4.76 2.29 -9.10
CA SER A 122 -5.36 2.28 -10.43
C SER A 122 -4.31 1.98 -11.47
N SER A 123 -4.76 1.54 -12.64
CA SER A 123 -3.86 1.28 -13.76
C SER A 123 -3.15 2.55 -14.20
N LYS A 124 -1.93 2.41 -14.69
CA LYS A 124 -1.19 3.51 -15.31
C LYS A 124 -1.73 3.86 -16.69
N THR A 125 -2.54 2.99 -17.30
CA THR A 125 -3.12 3.22 -18.61
C THR A 125 -4.14 4.36 -18.53
N PRO A 126 -4.02 5.41 -19.37
CA PRO A 126 -4.98 6.50 -19.36
C PRO A 126 -6.39 6.04 -19.72
N LEU A 127 -7.40 6.65 -19.10
CA LEU A 127 -8.81 6.42 -19.44
C LEU A 127 -9.23 7.29 -20.63
N ILE A 128 -8.55 8.41 -20.82
CA ILE A 128 -8.86 9.39 -21.87
C ILE A 128 -7.59 9.90 -22.53
#